data_e45c561ae8a87a7430e0626452189b78
#
_entry.id   e45c561ae8a87a7430e0626452189b78
#
_cell.length_a   1.000
_cell.length_b   1.000
_cell.length_c   1.000
_cell.angle_alpha   90.00
_cell.angle_beta   90.00
_cell.angle_gamma   90.00
#
_symmetry.space_group_name_H-M   'P 1'
#
loop_
_entity.id
_entity.type
_entity.pdbx_description
1 polymer ?
#
loop_
_entity_poly.entity_id
_entity_poly.type
_entity_poly.pdbx_seq_one_letter_code
_entity_poly.pdbx_strand_id
1 'polypeptide(L)'
;MEKGARNIMVSVALKYEPLELEAPKSPIFLPTPLKYGSVSIAQMVSNGHRYDASAYNIEAMNALRKVKRNKYGYIDLLGKNGLINNAFVGNRFKRIYTENYKDIPFFLPSDIENIYPKATKYISAKTNTDIDSLKVKTDMLLMSVSGTIGKTAIVRQRLNDCVFSHDLLRIDFKDKYDLGYVYAFMNTKVGLLILQSNNYGAVIDHIEPEHLANVPIPNVPNELKKVIHNSIIESYDLRDKSNDLIDEAQNLLYNELQLPDINTIKGENYAENKGFKNYVIKVNQLNDRLDGSYHIPEVEEIIKAVSKNAAEVTTLGDNRISSKIILPERFKRIYVDKDHGVPFFGGKQLLSLNPTNVKYLSLIHHRNRIENQLLLEKNMCAVTCSGTIGKIMIVPQHWEGWTLNQHVMRVKPANESIAGYIYAWLDSPYAKPLIIRNTYGAVVDEIDDNQLSTVAIPLLKNKQVQQKINDLVLEANELRYQAYLKEQEAINQMNKIIDATSLMA
;
A
#
# COMPACT_ATOMS: atom_id res chain seq x y z
N MET A 1 54.08 -5.61 -7.00
CA MET A 1 52.86 -5.62 -6.13
C MET A 1 51.57 -5.97 -6.86
N GLU A 2 51.60 -6.49 -8.09
CA GLU A 2 50.38 -6.81 -8.88
C GLU A 2 50.00 -8.31 -8.97
N LYS A 3 50.79 -9.21 -8.40
CA LYS A 3 50.49 -10.66 -8.46
C LYS A 3 49.64 -11.19 -7.30
N GLY A 4 49.40 -10.39 -6.23
CA GLY A 4 48.60 -10.82 -5.07
C GLY A 4 47.09 -10.60 -5.22
N ALA A 5 46.71 -9.62 -6.00
CA ALA A 5 45.29 -9.25 -6.13
C ALA A 5 44.47 -10.18 -7.08
N ARG A 6 45.11 -10.82 -8.06
CA ARG A 6 44.46 -11.73 -9.00
C ARG A 6 44.09 -13.08 -8.39
N ASN A 7 44.86 -13.58 -7.43
CA ASN A 7 44.58 -14.88 -6.82
C ASN A 7 43.47 -14.86 -5.77
N ILE A 8 43.12 -13.72 -5.21
CA ILE A 8 42.03 -13.61 -4.24
C ILE A 8 40.66 -13.56 -4.90
N MET A 9 40.58 -12.94 -6.10
CA MET A 9 39.28 -12.91 -6.83
C MET A 9 38.91 -14.28 -7.45
N VAL A 10 39.84 -15.11 -7.82
CA VAL A 10 39.57 -16.43 -8.42
C VAL A 10 39.13 -17.44 -7.35
N SER A 11 39.61 -17.33 -6.11
CA SER A 11 39.25 -18.26 -5.04
C SER A 11 37.85 -18.00 -4.45
N VAL A 12 37.29 -16.79 -4.59
CA VAL A 12 35.96 -16.45 -4.10
C VAL A 12 34.87 -16.86 -5.14
N ALA A 13 35.24 -16.87 -6.42
CA ALA A 13 34.32 -17.28 -7.49
C ALA A 13 34.10 -18.80 -7.58
N LEU A 14 34.99 -19.62 -7.02
CA LEU A 14 34.96 -21.09 -7.11
C LEU A 14 34.30 -21.78 -5.89
N LYS A 15 33.75 -21.04 -4.92
CA LYS A 15 33.05 -21.61 -3.76
C LYS A 15 31.53 -21.78 -3.94
N TYR A 16 31.01 -21.56 -5.13
CA TYR A 16 29.63 -21.89 -5.47
C TYR A 16 29.64 -23.14 -6.34
N GLU A 17 29.67 -24.31 -5.74
CA GLU A 17 29.16 -25.50 -6.40
C GLU A 17 27.62 -25.37 -6.42
N PRO A 18 27.00 -25.33 -7.61
CA PRO A 18 25.56 -25.40 -7.69
C PRO A 18 25.14 -26.79 -7.19
N LEU A 19 24.29 -26.84 -6.16
CA LEU A 19 23.54 -28.05 -5.86
C LEU A 19 22.95 -28.54 -7.18
N GLU A 20 23.32 -29.75 -7.60
CA GLU A 20 22.71 -30.48 -8.72
C GLU A 20 21.26 -30.79 -8.36
N LEU A 21 20.39 -29.79 -8.50
CA LEU A 21 19.00 -30.03 -8.72
C LEU A 21 18.84 -30.20 -10.22
N GLU A 22 18.35 -31.36 -10.66
CA GLU A 22 18.00 -31.60 -12.07
C GLU A 22 17.23 -30.37 -12.56
N ALA A 23 17.83 -29.64 -13.50
CA ALA A 23 17.22 -28.49 -14.11
C ALA A 23 15.93 -28.97 -14.80
N PRO A 24 14.79 -28.30 -14.61
CA PRO A 24 13.61 -28.61 -15.38
C PRO A 24 13.97 -28.52 -16.86
N LYS A 25 13.59 -29.53 -17.62
CA LYS A 25 13.87 -29.69 -19.09
C LYS A 25 13.14 -28.63 -19.94
N SER A 26 12.97 -27.44 -19.46
CA SER A 26 12.38 -26.34 -20.21
C SER A 26 13.42 -25.26 -20.44
N PRO A 27 13.56 -24.77 -21.67
CA PRO A 27 14.51 -23.71 -21.98
C PRO A 27 14.17 -22.47 -21.17
N ILE A 28 15.10 -22.05 -20.34
CA ILE A 28 14.97 -20.98 -19.34
C ILE A 28 14.70 -19.60 -19.97
N PHE A 29 14.88 -19.45 -21.26
CA PHE A 29 14.61 -18.23 -22.02
C PHE A 29 14.15 -18.58 -23.44
N LEU A 30 12.90 -18.94 -23.61
CA LEU A 30 12.27 -18.61 -24.87
C LEU A 30 12.03 -17.09 -24.84
N PRO A 31 12.54 -16.31 -25.80
CA PRO A 31 12.14 -14.95 -25.96
C PRO A 31 10.61 -14.93 -26.01
N THR A 32 9.98 -14.14 -25.16
CA THR A 32 8.52 -13.97 -25.18
C THR A 32 8.15 -13.69 -26.62
N PRO A 33 7.32 -14.51 -27.30
CA PRO A 33 7.03 -14.30 -28.69
C PRO A 33 6.49 -12.89 -28.89
N LEU A 34 6.97 -12.19 -29.91
CA LEU A 34 6.49 -10.86 -30.25
C LEU A 34 4.96 -10.92 -30.39
N LYS A 35 4.27 -10.18 -29.54
CA LYS A 35 2.82 -10.01 -29.63
C LYS A 35 2.55 -9.03 -30.76
N TYR A 36 2.00 -9.51 -31.86
CA TYR A 36 1.58 -8.69 -32.99
C TYR A 36 0.13 -8.95 -33.33
N GLY A 37 -0.53 -7.93 -33.88
CA GLY A 37 -1.90 -8.02 -34.37
C GLY A 37 -2.09 -7.07 -35.53
N SER A 38 -3.07 -7.36 -36.38
CA SER A 38 -3.50 -6.48 -37.45
C SER A 38 -4.75 -5.72 -37.03
N VAL A 39 -4.81 -4.44 -37.36
CA VAL A 39 -5.94 -3.55 -37.12
C VAL A 39 -6.42 -3.02 -38.46
N SER A 40 -7.71 -3.15 -38.76
CA SER A 40 -8.27 -2.61 -39.99
C SER A 40 -8.43 -1.08 -39.92
N ILE A 41 -8.39 -0.44 -41.07
CA ILE A 41 -8.66 1.02 -41.17
C ILE A 41 -10.05 1.36 -40.58
N ALA A 42 -11.05 0.51 -40.81
CA ALA A 42 -12.38 0.69 -40.25
C ALA A 42 -12.37 0.69 -38.70
N GLN A 43 -11.55 -0.16 -38.08
CA GLN A 43 -11.35 -0.14 -36.62
C GLN A 43 -10.65 1.13 -36.16
N MET A 44 -9.65 1.64 -36.90
CA MET A 44 -8.97 2.89 -36.58
C MET A 44 -9.95 4.08 -36.65
N VAL A 45 -10.77 4.14 -37.69
CA VAL A 45 -11.79 5.18 -37.86
C VAL A 45 -12.83 5.12 -36.75
N SER A 46 -13.35 3.93 -36.41
CA SER A 46 -14.34 3.74 -35.36
C SER A 46 -13.79 4.05 -33.95
N ASN A 47 -12.47 3.97 -33.77
CA ASN A 47 -11.77 4.30 -32.51
C ASN A 47 -11.22 5.74 -32.52
N GLY A 48 -11.88 6.67 -33.17
CA GLY A 48 -11.54 8.10 -33.15
C GLY A 48 -10.22 8.45 -33.86
N HIS A 49 -9.84 7.69 -34.91
CA HIS A 49 -8.62 7.87 -35.69
C HIS A 49 -7.33 7.73 -34.84
N ARG A 50 -7.35 6.87 -33.84
CA ARG A 50 -6.15 6.57 -33.05
C ARG A 50 -5.17 5.71 -33.85
N TYR A 51 -3.89 6.09 -33.87
CA TYR A 51 -2.79 5.41 -34.57
C TYR A 51 -1.72 4.87 -33.61
N ASP A 52 -1.88 5.07 -32.32
CA ASP A 52 -0.97 4.58 -31.29
C ASP A 52 -1.18 3.08 -31.01
N ALA A 53 -0.11 2.33 -30.97
CA ALA A 53 -0.17 0.85 -30.78
C ALA A 53 -0.79 0.46 -29.42
N SER A 54 -0.68 1.31 -28.41
CA SER A 54 -1.25 1.08 -27.08
C SER A 54 -2.78 0.94 -27.09
N ALA A 55 -3.46 1.69 -27.97
CA ALA A 55 -4.91 1.61 -28.17
C ALA A 55 -5.39 0.27 -28.74
N TYR A 56 -4.47 -0.50 -29.32
CA TYR A 56 -4.75 -1.78 -29.99
C TYR A 56 -4.03 -2.95 -29.31
N ASN A 57 -3.81 -2.84 -28.00
CA ASN A 57 -3.26 -3.92 -27.20
C ASN A 57 -4.09 -5.19 -27.38
N ILE A 58 -3.46 -6.27 -27.86
CA ILE A 58 -4.13 -7.54 -28.22
C ILE A 58 -4.82 -8.16 -26.99
N GLU A 59 -4.21 -8.06 -25.80
CA GLU A 59 -4.83 -8.59 -24.57
C GLU A 59 -6.09 -7.82 -24.23
N ALA A 60 -6.07 -6.48 -24.36
CA ALA A 60 -7.24 -5.64 -24.14
C ALA A 60 -8.34 -5.88 -25.18
N MET A 61 -7.98 -6.04 -26.45
CA MET A 61 -8.93 -6.40 -27.50
C MET A 61 -9.59 -7.77 -27.25
N ASN A 62 -8.83 -8.73 -26.78
CA ASN A 62 -9.37 -10.05 -26.41
C ASN A 62 -10.25 -9.98 -25.17
N ALA A 63 -9.87 -9.18 -24.16
CA ALA A 63 -10.67 -8.90 -22.98
C ALA A 63 -12.02 -8.28 -23.37
N LEU A 64 -12.00 -7.27 -24.24
CA LEU A 64 -13.19 -6.59 -24.76
C LEU A 64 -14.13 -7.59 -25.51
N ARG A 65 -13.56 -8.43 -26.41
CA ARG A 65 -14.35 -9.44 -27.11
C ARG A 65 -14.98 -10.44 -26.14
N LYS A 66 -14.22 -10.85 -25.10
CA LYS A 66 -14.70 -11.79 -24.08
C LYS A 66 -15.93 -11.24 -23.34
N VAL A 67 -15.88 -10.00 -22.92
CA VAL A 67 -17.02 -9.35 -22.24
C VAL A 67 -18.21 -9.19 -23.18
N LYS A 68 -17.98 -8.74 -24.44
CA LYS A 68 -19.06 -8.55 -25.43
C LYS A 68 -19.73 -9.86 -25.87
N ARG A 69 -19.04 -11.01 -25.76
CA ARG A 69 -19.59 -12.35 -26.04
C ARG A 69 -20.06 -13.08 -24.79
N ASN A 70 -20.25 -12.37 -23.68
CA ASN A 70 -20.70 -12.99 -22.45
C ASN A 70 -22.12 -13.54 -22.59
N LYS A 71 -22.42 -14.67 -21.95
CA LYS A 71 -23.76 -15.30 -22.02
C LYS A 71 -24.88 -14.42 -21.48
N TYR A 72 -24.56 -13.46 -20.58
CA TYR A 72 -25.53 -12.51 -20.05
C TYR A 72 -25.66 -11.22 -20.90
N GLY A 73 -24.96 -11.14 -22.05
CA GLY A 73 -24.78 -9.89 -22.75
C GLY A 73 -23.86 -8.93 -21.99
N TYR A 74 -23.86 -7.68 -22.42
CA TYR A 74 -23.06 -6.61 -21.76
C TYR A 74 -23.84 -5.30 -21.71
N ILE A 75 -23.38 -4.43 -20.82
CA ILE A 75 -23.83 -3.05 -20.69
C ILE A 75 -22.59 -2.15 -20.50
N ASP A 76 -22.59 -0.98 -21.10
CA ASP A 76 -21.50 -0.03 -20.91
C ASP A 76 -21.64 0.67 -19.54
N LEU A 77 -20.54 1.01 -18.90
CA LEU A 77 -20.58 1.62 -17.56
C LEU A 77 -21.26 2.99 -17.59
N LEU A 78 -20.91 3.84 -18.56
CA LEU A 78 -21.50 5.18 -18.72
C LEU A 78 -22.36 5.22 -19.99
N GLY A 79 -23.44 5.99 -19.96
CA GLY A 79 -24.38 6.17 -21.06
C GLY A 79 -25.85 6.11 -20.61
N LYS A 80 -26.79 6.28 -21.54
CA LYS A 80 -28.25 6.33 -21.24
C LYS A 80 -28.71 5.13 -20.42
N ASN A 81 -28.28 3.94 -20.82
CA ASN A 81 -28.63 2.67 -20.15
C ASN A 81 -27.48 2.18 -19.23
N GLY A 82 -26.40 2.94 -19.08
CA GLY A 82 -25.25 2.56 -18.26
C GLY A 82 -25.54 2.50 -16.76
N LEU A 83 -24.65 1.93 -15.99
CA LEU A 83 -24.79 1.73 -14.54
C LEU A 83 -24.46 3.00 -13.74
N ILE A 84 -23.61 3.87 -14.29
CA ILE A 84 -23.13 5.08 -13.62
C ILE A 84 -24.22 6.17 -13.72
N ASN A 85 -24.51 6.76 -12.57
CA ASN A 85 -25.36 7.95 -12.47
C ASN A 85 -24.56 9.22 -12.76
N ASN A 86 -23.41 9.38 -12.09
CA ASN A 86 -22.52 10.51 -12.25
C ASN A 86 -21.06 10.08 -12.10
N ALA A 87 -20.19 10.66 -12.90
CA ALA A 87 -18.74 10.46 -12.81
C ALA A 87 -18.03 11.79 -13.08
N PHE A 88 -17.20 12.24 -12.16
CA PHE A 88 -16.52 13.53 -12.27
C PHE A 88 -15.15 13.52 -11.58
N VAL A 89 -14.29 14.41 -12.00
CA VAL A 89 -13.03 14.76 -11.33
C VAL A 89 -13.16 16.13 -10.68
N GLY A 90 -12.45 16.36 -9.59
CA GLY A 90 -12.41 17.68 -8.97
C GLY A 90 -11.71 18.72 -9.85
N ASN A 91 -11.97 20.00 -9.61
CA ASN A 91 -11.31 21.08 -10.32
C ASN A 91 -9.81 21.13 -9.97
N ARG A 92 -8.97 21.40 -10.97
CA ARG A 92 -7.54 21.64 -10.77
C ARG A 92 -7.33 22.98 -10.04
N PHE A 93 -6.45 22.97 -9.04
CA PHE A 93 -6.13 24.16 -8.27
C PHE A 93 -4.67 24.15 -7.81
N LYS A 94 -4.13 25.33 -7.48
CA LYS A 94 -2.81 25.47 -6.88
C LYS A 94 -2.91 25.12 -5.40
N ARG A 95 -2.27 24.03 -4.98
CA ARG A 95 -2.27 23.55 -3.59
C ARG A 95 -1.35 24.42 -2.74
N ILE A 96 -1.85 24.93 -1.63
CA ILE A 96 -1.04 25.63 -0.60
C ILE A 96 -0.93 24.66 0.56
N TYR A 97 0.15 23.87 0.56
CA TYR A 97 0.40 22.93 1.66
C TYR A 97 0.82 23.67 2.94
N THR A 98 0.45 23.11 4.06
CA THR A 98 0.76 23.60 5.41
C THR A 98 1.17 22.44 6.31
N GLU A 99 1.99 22.73 7.31
CA GLU A 99 2.31 21.79 8.39
C GLU A 99 1.32 21.92 9.57
N ASN A 100 0.40 22.89 9.52
CA ASN A 100 -0.60 23.08 10.57
C ASN A 100 -1.69 22.00 10.47
N TYR A 101 -1.68 21.08 11.42
CA TYR A 101 -2.66 19.98 11.52
C TYR A 101 -4.11 20.45 11.78
N LYS A 102 -4.33 21.72 12.14
CA LYS A 102 -5.66 22.33 12.29
C LYS A 102 -6.26 22.77 10.95
N ASP A 103 -5.43 22.79 9.89
CA ASP A 103 -5.89 23.03 8.52
C ASP A 103 -6.57 21.77 7.94
N ILE A 104 -6.93 21.81 6.67
CA ILE A 104 -7.77 20.79 6.03
C ILE A 104 -6.92 19.55 5.72
N PRO A 105 -7.22 18.37 6.31
CA PRO A 105 -6.57 17.11 5.94
C PRO A 105 -6.80 16.82 4.46
N PHE A 106 -5.73 16.50 3.73
CA PHE A 106 -5.76 16.33 2.28
C PHE A 106 -5.18 14.99 1.86
N PHE A 107 -6.02 14.18 1.22
CA PHE A 107 -5.65 12.85 0.75
C PHE A 107 -5.18 12.87 -0.71
N LEU A 108 -4.17 12.08 -1.00
CA LEU A 108 -3.60 11.92 -2.34
C LEU A 108 -4.18 10.66 -3.02
N PRO A 109 -4.08 10.55 -4.36
CA PRO A 109 -4.52 9.35 -5.07
C PRO A 109 -3.83 8.05 -4.61
N SER A 110 -2.61 8.15 -4.09
CA SER A 110 -1.88 7.00 -3.51
C SER A 110 -2.48 6.49 -2.21
N ASP A 111 -3.26 7.32 -1.50
CA ASP A 111 -3.74 6.97 -0.17
C ASP A 111 -4.99 6.07 -0.22
N ILE A 112 -5.67 5.99 -1.39
CA ILE A 112 -6.88 5.15 -1.53
C ILE A 112 -6.61 3.64 -1.42
N GLU A 113 -5.37 3.20 -1.68
CA GLU A 113 -4.99 1.79 -1.55
C GLU A 113 -4.57 1.40 -0.13
N ASN A 114 -4.33 2.39 0.74
CA ASN A 114 -3.90 2.12 2.11
C ASN A 114 -5.03 1.44 2.89
N ILE A 115 -4.70 0.36 3.60
CA ILE A 115 -5.68 -0.34 4.46
C ILE A 115 -6.19 0.58 5.57
N TYR A 116 -5.34 1.49 6.03
CA TYR A 116 -5.68 2.53 6.98
C TYR A 116 -5.30 3.91 6.40
N PRO A 117 -6.20 4.53 5.61
CA PRO A 117 -5.95 5.85 5.04
C PRO A 117 -5.84 6.90 6.14
N LYS A 118 -4.67 7.54 6.24
CA LYS A 118 -4.40 8.68 7.13
C LYS A 118 -3.92 9.84 6.26
N ALA A 119 -4.47 11.04 6.46
CA ALA A 119 -3.97 12.22 5.76
C ALA A 119 -2.53 12.51 6.21
N THR A 120 -1.62 12.54 5.26
CA THR A 120 -0.21 12.88 5.50
C THR A 120 0.13 14.32 5.15
N LYS A 121 -0.81 15.02 4.55
CA LYS A 121 -0.69 16.43 4.14
C LYS A 121 -1.92 17.22 4.55
N TYR A 122 -1.72 18.51 4.70
CA TYR A 122 -2.78 19.47 4.98
C TYR A 122 -2.72 20.59 3.95
N ILE A 123 -3.87 21.12 3.56
CA ILE A 123 -3.96 22.31 2.71
C ILE A 123 -4.54 23.47 3.51
N SER A 124 -3.99 24.66 3.30
CA SER A 124 -4.44 25.87 3.96
C SER A 124 -5.86 26.23 3.52
N ALA A 125 -6.67 26.73 4.45
CA ALA A 125 -7.97 27.33 4.16
C ALA A 125 -7.88 28.54 3.19
N LYS A 126 -6.68 29.11 2.99
CA LYS A 126 -6.40 30.13 1.98
C LYS A 126 -6.22 29.59 0.56
N THR A 127 -6.27 28.25 0.37
CA THR A 127 -6.23 27.64 -0.95
C THR A 127 -7.47 28.08 -1.74
N ASN A 128 -7.25 28.72 -2.88
CA ASN A 128 -8.34 29.22 -3.74
C ASN A 128 -8.96 28.05 -4.52
N THR A 129 -9.89 27.34 -3.88
CA THR A 129 -10.68 26.25 -4.50
C THR A 129 -11.95 26.03 -3.68
N ASP A 130 -12.96 25.50 -4.32
CA ASP A 130 -14.15 24.97 -3.63
C ASP A 130 -13.81 23.64 -2.97
N ILE A 131 -13.58 23.68 -1.65
CA ILE A 131 -13.24 22.50 -0.84
C ILE A 131 -14.37 21.48 -0.84
N ASP A 132 -15.63 21.90 -0.88
CA ASP A 132 -16.78 20.99 -0.84
C ASP A 132 -16.84 20.12 -2.10
N SER A 133 -16.43 20.65 -3.25
CA SER A 133 -16.33 19.87 -4.50
C SER A 133 -15.26 18.79 -4.47
N LEU A 134 -14.32 18.86 -3.54
CA LEU A 134 -13.25 17.87 -3.35
C LEU A 134 -13.60 16.79 -2.33
N LYS A 135 -14.68 16.98 -1.56
CA LYS A 135 -15.12 15.99 -0.57
C LYS A 135 -15.68 14.76 -1.27
N VAL A 136 -15.43 13.61 -0.66
CA VAL A 136 -15.99 12.34 -1.09
C VAL A 136 -17.15 11.94 -0.16
N LYS A 137 -18.10 11.17 -0.68
CA LYS A 137 -19.28 10.73 0.06
C LYS A 137 -19.33 9.21 0.15
N THR A 138 -19.91 8.71 1.22
CA THR A 138 -20.16 7.27 1.40
C THR A 138 -20.82 6.69 0.16
N ASP A 139 -20.39 5.49 -0.22
CA ASP A 139 -20.82 4.72 -1.38
C ASP A 139 -20.41 5.30 -2.76
N MET A 140 -19.49 6.27 -2.77
CA MET A 140 -18.76 6.60 -4.00
C MET A 140 -17.65 5.56 -4.27
N LEU A 141 -17.44 5.27 -5.55
CA LEU A 141 -16.23 4.59 -6.03
C LEU A 141 -15.20 5.64 -6.44
N LEU A 142 -14.04 5.60 -5.83
CA LEU A 142 -12.89 6.41 -6.24
C LEU A 142 -12.01 5.60 -7.19
N MET A 143 -11.51 6.26 -8.25
CA MET A 143 -10.60 5.64 -9.21
C MET A 143 -9.47 6.60 -9.57
N SER A 144 -8.23 6.11 -9.57
CA SER A 144 -7.08 6.89 -10.02
C SER A 144 -7.11 7.06 -11.54
N VAL A 145 -6.93 8.32 -11.99
CA VAL A 145 -7.06 8.72 -13.41
C VAL A 145 -5.73 9.09 -14.06
N SER A 146 -4.64 9.14 -13.29
CA SER A 146 -3.35 9.67 -13.75
C SER A 146 -2.21 8.83 -13.18
N GLY A 147 -1.19 8.57 -13.98
CA GLY A 147 -0.02 7.75 -13.62
C GLY A 147 -0.35 6.26 -13.54
N THR A 148 -0.68 5.73 -12.38
CA THR A 148 -1.18 4.36 -12.25
C THR A 148 -2.70 4.37 -12.35
N ILE A 149 -3.22 4.16 -13.55
CA ILE A 149 -4.66 4.22 -13.85
C ILE A 149 -5.38 2.97 -13.34
N GLY A 150 -6.60 3.16 -12.82
CA GLY A 150 -7.56 2.10 -12.52
C GLY A 150 -7.42 1.51 -11.12
N LYS A 151 -6.64 2.12 -10.22
CA LYS A 151 -6.71 1.80 -8.80
C LYS A 151 -8.04 2.30 -8.26
N THR A 152 -8.76 1.45 -7.55
CA THR A 152 -10.10 1.75 -7.05
C THR A 152 -10.21 1.57 -5.56
N ALA A 153 -11.06 2.39 -4.94
CA ALA A 153 -11.45 2.24 -3.53
C ALA A 153 -12.91 2.67 -3.35
N ILE A 154 -13.60 2.05 -2.41
CA ILE A 154 -14.96 2.43 -2.02
C ILE A 154 -14.88 3.33 -0.80
N VAL A 155 -15.59 4.45 -0.86
CA VAL A 155 -15.73 5.35 0.29
C VAL A 155 -16.73 4.74 1.27
N ARG A 156 -16.24 4.43 2.49
CA ARG A 156 -17.08 4.04 3.61
C ARG A 156 -17.10 5.15 4.67
N GLN A 157 -17.71 4.87 5.80
CA GLN A 157 -18.00 5.88 6.83
C GLN A 157 -16.75 6.67 7.28
N ARG A 158 -15.61 6.01 7.40
CA ARG A 158 -14.34 6.62 7.85
C ARG A 158 -13.82 7.69 6.88
N LEU A 159 -14.08 7.56 5.62
CA LEU A 159 -13.65 8.51 4.57
C LEU A 159 -14.74 9.51 4.16
N ASN A 160 -15.94 9.39 4.70
CA ASN A 160 -17.02 10.33 4.38
C ASN A 160 -16.61 11.76 4.72
N ASP A 161 -16.88 12.71 3.81
CA ASP A 161 -16.50 14.12 3.92
C ASP A 161 -14.99 14.43 3.94
N CYS A 162 -14.13 13.43 3.73
CA CYS A 162 -12.71 13.67 3.55
C CYS A 162 -12.41 14.37 2.23
N VAL A 163 -11.39 15.24 2.25
CA VAL A 163 -10.97 16.03 1.08
C VAL A 163 -9.87 15.30 0.31
N PHE A 164 -10.18 14.90 -0.92
CA PHE A 164 -9.24 14.21 -1.80
C PHE A 164 -8.78 15.08 -2.96
N SER A 165 -7.57 14.76 -3.47
CA SER A 165 -7.04 15.36 -4.69
C SER A 165 -8.03 15.31 -5.85
N HIS A 166 -7.94 16.30 -6.74
CA HIS A 166 -8.69 16.30 -7.99
C HIS A 166 -8.28 15.17 -8.96
N ASP A 167 -7.10 14.56 -8.80
CA ASP A 167 -6.62 13.46 -9.65
C ASP A 167 -7.29 12.11 -9.35
N LEU A 168 -8.51 12.13 -8.86
CA LEU A 168 -9.36 10.98 -8.62
C LEU A 168 -10.72 11.19 -9.28
N LEU A 169 -11.15 10.18 -10.02
CA LEU A 169 -12.51 10.08 -10.49
C LEU A 169 -13.42 9.65 -9.34
N ARG A 170 -14.53 10.35 -9.18
CA ARG A 170 -15.60 10.08 -8.21
C ARG A 170 -16.80 9.55 -8.99
N ILE A 171 -17.27 8.37 -8.64
CA ILE A 171 -18.29 7.65 -9.40
C ILE A 171 -19.45 7.31 -8.48
N ASP A 172 -20.65 7.73 -8.87
CA ASP A 172 -21.92 7.37 -8.26
C ASP A 172 -22.72 6.45 -9.20
N PHE A 173 -23.47 5.53 -8.63
CA PHE A 173 -24.24 4.53 -9.37
C PHE A 173 -25.75 4.76 -9.28
N LYS A 174 -26.47 4.28 -10.31
CA LYS A 174 -27.94 4.33 -10.35
C LYS A 174 -28.57 3.34 -9.37
N ASP A 175 -27.98 2.16 -9.24
CA ASP A 175 -28.36 1.12 -8.28
C ASP A 175 -27.21 0.87 -7.30
N LYS A 176 -27.54 0.73 -6.01
CA LYS A 176 -26.54 0.51 -4.97
C LYS A 176 -25.71 -0.75 -5.18
N TYR A 177 -26.29 -1.79 -5.79
CA TYR A 177 -25.59 -3.05 -6.04
C TYR A 177 -24.56 -2.96 -7.16
N ASP A 178 -24.65 -1.92 -8.00
CA ASP A 178 -23.67 -1.68 -9.05
C ASP A 178 -22.29 -1.26 -8.48
N LEU A 179 -22.24 -0.60 -7.33
CA LEU A 179 -21.00 -0.16 -6.68
C LEU A 179 -20.01 -1.31 -6.49
N GLY A 180 -20.35 -2.33 -5.71
CA GLY A 180 -19.45 -3.46 -5.45
C GLY A 180 -19.27 -4.35 -6.67
N TYR A 181 -20.28 -4.44 -7.55
CA TYR A 181 -20.20 -5.18 -8.80
C TYR A 181 -19.16 -4.57 -9.76
N VAL A 182 -19.20 -3.25 -9.95
CA VAL A 182 -18.22 -2.52 -10.78
C VAL A 182 -16.85 -2.53 -10.12
N TYR A 183 -16.77 -2.36 -8.80
CA TYR A 183 -15.50 -2.49 -8.08
C TYR A 183 -14.84 -3.84 -8.35
N ALA A 184 -15.59 -4.94 -8.20
CA ALA A 184 -15.06 -6.29 -8.44
C ALA A 184 -14.58 -6.46 -9.89
N PHE A 185 -15.34 -5.94 -10.88
CA PHE A 185 -14.94 -5.98 -12.28
C PHE A 185 -13.65 -5.22 -12.55
N MET A 186 -13.52 -3.99 -12.03
CA MET A 186 -12.33 -3.15 -12.21
C MET A 186 -11.08 -3.75 -11.57
N ASN A 187 -11.23 -4.60 -10.56
CA ASN A 187 -10.13 -5.32 -9.91
C ASN A 187 -9.84 -6.70 -10.56
N THR A 188 -10.50 -7.05 -11.66
CA THR A 188 -10.08 -8.18 -12.50
C THR A 188 -9.04 -7.75 -13.53
N LYS A 189 -8.23 -8.71 -14.00
CA LYS A 189 -7.29 -8.46 -15.12
C LYS A 189 -8.03 -7.96 -16.37
N VAL A 190 -9.22 -8.50 -16.65
CA VAL A 190 -10.04 -8.14 -17.82
C VAL A 190 -10.53 -6.72 -17.73
N GLY A 191 -11.13 -6.33 -16.62
CA GLY A 191 -11.62 -4.95 -16.40
C GLY A 191 -10.51 -3.91 -16.48
N LEU A 192 -9.38 -4.20 -15.83
CA LEU A 192 -8.22 -3.30 -15.85
C LEU A 192 -7.62 -3.13 -17.26
N LEU A 193 -7.49 -4.21 -18.03
CA LEU A 193 -7.00 -4.14 -19.41
C LEU A 193 -7.92 -3.31 -20.32
N ILE A 194 -9.23 -3.50 -20.21
CA ILE A 194 -10.22 -2.72 -20.97
C ILE A 194 -10.14 -1.24 -20.59
N LEU A 195 -10.10 -0.93 -19.30
CA LEU A 195 -9.99 0.44 -18.82
C LEU A 195 -8.72 1.12 -19.34
N GLN A 196 -7.56 0.46 -19.19
CA GLN A 196 -6.27 0.99 -19.59
C GLN A 196 -6.10 1.12 -21.10
N SER A 197 -6.84 0.40 -21.91
CA SER A 197 -6.80 0.56 -23.38
C SER A 197 -7.46 1.87 -23.86
N ASN A 198 -8.26 2.51 -23.00
CA ASN A 198 -8.92 3.79 -23.27
C ASN A 198 -8.11 5.01 -22.82
N ASN A 199 -6.90 4.82 -22.26
CA ASN A 199 -6.04 5.90 -21.82
C ASN A 199 -5.55 6.77 -22.98
N TYR A 200 -5.13 7.99 -22.67
CA TYR A 200 -4.45 8.90 -23.58
C TYR A 200 -3.32 9.63 -22.84
N GLY A 201 -2.40 10.24 -23.58
CA GLY A 201 -1.28 11.01 -23.04
C GLY A 201 0.06 10.53 -23.61
N ALA A 202 0.95 11.48 -23.89
CA ALA A 202 2.27 11.18 -24.48
C ALA A 202 3.34 10.87 -23.42
N VAL A 203 3.20 11.42 -22.20
CA VAL A 203 4.19 11.30 -21.11
C VAL A 203 3.56 10.69 -19.87
N ILE A 204 2.31 11.07 -19.55
CA ILE A 204 1.55 10.52 -18.45
C ILE A 204 0.20 10.09 -18.99
N ASP A 205 -0.13 8.82 -18.77
CA ASP A 205 -1.44 8.29 -19.13
C ASP A 205 -2.55 8.92 -18.30
N HIS A 206 -3.66 9.27 -18.96
CA HIS A 206 -4.84 9.84 -18.33
C HIS A 206 -6.12 9.14 -18.78
N ILE A 207 -7.11 9.16 -17.89
CA ILE A 207 -8.50 8.77 -18.19
C ILE A 207 -9.42 9.91 -17.74
N GLU A 208 -10.43 10.19 -18.55
CA GLU A 208 -11.53 11.11 -18.24
C GLU A 208 -12.84 10.34 -18.05
N PRO A 209 -13.87 10.95 -17.42
CA PRO A 209 -15.16 10.29 -17.18
C PRO A 209 -15.77 9.66 -18.43
N GLU A 210 -15.67 10.34 -19.58
CA GLU A 210 -16.24 9.92 -20.85
C GLU A 210 -15.69 8.59 -21.36
N HIS A 211 -14.44 8.25 -20.99
CA HIS A 211 -13.83 6.98 -21.38
C HIS A 211 -14.52 5.76 -20.75
N LEU A 212 -15.28 5.95 -19.66
CA LEU A 212 -16.09 4.88 -19.06
C LEU A 212 -17.24 4.43 -19.97
N ALA A 213 -17.63 5.23 -20.98
CA ALA A 213 -18.61 4.84 -21.97
C ALA A 213 -18.13 3.70 -22.89
N ASN A 214 -16.80 3.49 -22.96
CA ASN A 214 -16.19 2.43 -23.76
C ASN A 214 -15.79 1.21 -22.91
N VAL A 215 -16.25 1.13 -21.67
CA VAL A 215 -15.96 0.02 -20.76
C VAL A 215 -17.21 -0.84 -20.57
N PRO A 216 -17.39 -1.92 -21.35
CA PRO A 216 -18.48 -2.86 -21.16
C PRO A 216 -18.22 -3.76 -19.95
N ILE A 217 -19.29 -4.10 -19.28
CA ILE A 217 -19.33 -5.05 -18.16
C ILE A 217 -20.43 -6.10 -18.44
N PRO A 218 -20.30 -7.38 -18.01
CA PRO A 218 -21.38 -8.35 -18.17
C PRO A 218 -22.68 -7.86 -17.55
N ASN A 219 -23.81 -8.03 -18.25
CA ASN A 219 -25.14 -7.59 -17.80
C ASN A 219 -25.87 -8.70 -17.05
N VAL A 220 -25.42 -9.04 -15.85
CA VAL A 220 -25.98 -10.13 -15.05
C VAL A 220 -27.28 -9.73 -14.32
N PRO A 221 -28.12 -10.72 -13.92
CA PRO A 221 -29.27 -10.48 -13.06
C PRO A 221 -28.88 -9.82 -11.74
N ASN A 222 -29.79 -9.01 -11.19
CA ASN A 222 -29.55 -8.25 -9.95
C ASN A 222 -29.16 -9.15 -8.76
N GLU A 223 -29.66 -10.38 -8.69
CA GLU A 223 -29.28 -11.32 -7.62
C GLU A 223 -27.77 -11.64 -7.61
N LEU A 224 -27.17 -11.80 -8.79
CA LEU A 224 -25.72 -12.01 -8.89
C LEU A 224 -24.93 -10.73 -8.54
N LYS A 225 -25.41 -9.56 -9.00
CA LYS A 225 -24.81 -8.28 -8.61
C LYS A 225 -24.83 -8.09 -7.10
N LYS A 226 -25.98 -8.40 -6.45
CA LYS A 226 -26.16 -8.28 -5.01
C LYS A 226 -25.18 -9.16 -4.22
N VAL A 227 -24.97 -10.39 -4.64
CA VAL A 227 -24.01 -11.29 -3.98
C VAL A 227 -22.60 -10.69 -4.01
N ILE A 228 -22.12 -10.29 -5.19
CA ILE A 228 -20.79 -9.68 -5.36
C ILE A 228 -20.67 -8.37 -4.56
N HIS A 229 -21.69 -7.50 -4.69
CA HIS A 229 -21.74 -6.24 -3.94
C HIS A 229 -21.63 -6.47 -2.44
N ASN A 230 -22.42 -7.36 -1.89
CA ASN A 230 -22.44 -7.62 -0.44
C ASN A 230 -21.06 -8.10 0.05
N SER A 231 -20.40 -9.01 -0.67
CA SER A 231 -19.05 -9.48 -0.31
C SER A 231 -18.03 -8.34 -0.33
N ILE A 232 -18.10 -7.44 -1.31
CA ILE A 232 -17.22 -6.27 -1.38
C ILE A 232 -17.50 -5.29 -0.24
N ILE A 233 -18.77 -4.97 0.03
CA ILE A 233 -19.12 -4.05 1.12
C ILE A 233 -18.70 -4.62 2.47
N GLU A 234 -18.96 -5.92 2.72
CA GLU A 234 -18.50 -6.60 3.93
C GLU A 234 -16.99 -6.54 4.09
N SER A 235 -16.22 -6.69 2.99
CA SER A 235 -14.76 -6.51 3.00
C SER A 235 -14.36 -5.11 3.48
N TYR A 236 -15.03 -4.07 3.01
CA TYR A 236 -14.73 -2.70 3.41
C TYR A 236 -15.18 -2.41 4.86
N ASP A 237 -16.32 -2.92 5.28
CA ASP A 237 -16.79 -2.78 6.68
C ASP A 237 -15.86 -3.48 7.67
N LEU A 238 -15.30 -4.65 7.30
CA LEU A 238 -14.27 -5.33 8.10
C LEU A 238 -12.97 -4.51 8.18
N ARG A 239 -12.57 -3.82 7.10
CA ARG A 239 -11.42 -2.90 7.11
C ARG A 239 -11.65 -1.73 8.06
N ASP A 240 -12.81 -1.08 7.98
CA ASP A 240 -13.16 0.03 8.87
C ASP A 240 -13.16 -0.43 10.33
N LYS A 241 -13.80 -1.58 10.64
CA LYS A 241 -13.78 -2.16 11.97
C LYS A 241 -12.35 -2.48 12.45
N SER A 242 -11.49 -3.01 11.57
CA SER A 242 -10.09 -3.27 11.93
C SER A 242 -9.35 -1.98 12.29
N ASN A 243 -9.63 -0.90 11.59
CA ASN A 243 -9.02 0.40 11.87
C ASN A 243 -9.54 1.02 13.16
N ASP A 244 -10.83 0.81 13.51
CA ASP A 244 -11.40 1.24 14.78
C ASP A 244 -10.74 0.51 15.98
N LEU A 245 -10.45 -0.78 15.84
CA LEU A 245 -9.70 -1.54 16.86
C LEU A 245 -8.25 -1.04 17.01
N ILE A 246 -7.60 -0.65 15.91
CA ILE A 246 -6.27 -0.02 15.97
C ILE A 246 -6.33 1.32 16.70
N ASP A 247 -7.34 2.15 16.42
CA ASP A 247 -7.55 3.42 17.11
C ASP A 247 -7.80 3.21 18.60
N GLU A 248 -8.64 2.22 18.99
CA GLU A 248 -8.88 1.85 20.39
C GLU A 248 -7.58 1.43 21.07
N ALA A 249 -6.79 0.55 20.43
CA ALA A 249 -5.52 0.08 20.98
C ALA A 249 -4.53 1.25 21.20
N GLN A 250 -4.40 2.15 20.24
CA GLN A 250 -3.53 3.31 20.34
C GLN A 250 -4.03 4.31 21.40
N ASN A 251 -5.33 4.55 21.49
CA ASN A 251 -5.92 5.41 22.51
C ASN A 251 -5.69 4.86 23.92
N LEU A 252 -5.85 3.54 24.13
CA LEU A 252 -5.53 2.89 25.41
C LEU A 252 -4.06 3.10 25.77
N LEU A 253 -3.16 2.94 24.80
CA LEU A 253 -1.72 3.15 24.99
C LEU A 253 -1.40 4.58 25.40
N TYR A 254 -1.98 5.57 24.70
CA TYR A 254 -1.74 7.00 25.00
C TYR A 254 -2.31 7.40 26.36
N ASN A 255 -3.48 6.91 26.71
CA ASN A 255 -4.13 7.20 28.00
C ASN A 255 -3.34 6.58 29.15
N GLU A 256 -2.90 5.32 29.04
CA GLU A 256 -2.14 4.62 30.08
C GLU A 256 -0.77 5.30 30.33
N LEU A 257 -0.13 5.77 29.25
CA LEU A 257 1.12 6.54 29.32
C LEU A 257 0.89 8.02 29.62
N GLN A 258 -0.36 8.51 29.66
CA GLN A 258 -0.71 9.92 29.82
C GLN A 258 0.08 10.82 28.86
N LEU A 259 0.17 10.41 27.59
CA LEU A 259 0.94 11.15 26.59
C LEU A 259 0.24 12.47 26.25
N PRO A 260 0.96 13.59 26.22
CA PRO A 260 0.41 14.86 25.71
C PRO A 260 0.16 14.72 24.20
N ASP A 261 -0.74 15.55 23.67
CA ASP A 261 -0.97 15.58 22.22
C ASP A 261 0.34 15.81 21.46
N ILE A 262 0.60 14.98 20.46
CA ILE A 262 1.86 15.01 19.69
C ILE A 262 2.09 16.38 19.01
N ASN A 263 1.01 17.06 18.64
CA ASN A 263 1.11 18.37 18.01
C ASN A 263 1.48 19.46 19.02
N THR A 264 1.10 19.31 20.28
CA THR A 264 1.58 20.16 21.39
C THR A 264 3.08 19.99 21.56
N ILE A 265 3.57 18.74 21.63
CA ILE A 265 5.01 18.45 21.70
C ILE A 265 5.76 19.11 20.53
N LYS A 266 5.25 19.01 19.30
CA LYS A 266 5.86 19.61 18.11
C LYS A 266 5.83 21.13 18.13
N GLY A 267 4.73 21.72 18.60
CA GLY A 267 4.53 23.18 18.62
C GLY A 267 5.39 23.91 19.65
N GLU A 268 5.59 23.31 20.82
CA GLU A 268 6.33 23.93 21.93
C GLU A 268 7.85 23.95 21.73
N ASN A 269 8.38 23.09 20.85
CA ASN A 269 9.82 22.90 20.72
C ASN A 269 10.50 23.73 19.63
N TYR A 270 9.74 24.50 18.87
CA TYR A 270 10.30 25.35 17.82
C TYR A 270 9.92 26.81 18.03
N ALA A 271 10.93 27.67 18.19
CA ALA A 271 10.71 29.11 18.28
C ALA A 271 9.97 29.63 17.04
N GLU A 272 8.99 30.54 17.24
CA GLU A 272 8.10 31.13 16.21
C GLU A 272 8.83 31.94 15.11
N ASN A 273 10.09 31.70 14.84
CA ASN A 273 10.88 32.49 13.90
C ASN A 273 10.85 31.93 12.48
N LYS A 274 9.90 32.45 11.68
CA LYS A 274 10.00 32.59 10.20
C LYS A 274 10.45 31.35 9.42
N GLY A 275 9.89 30.18 9.73
CA GLY A 275 10.06 29.00 8.86
C GLY A 275 11.35 28.21 9.07
N PHE A 276 12.21 28.58 9.99
CA PHE A 276 13.40 27.81 10.36
C PHE A 276 13.21 27.15 11.75
N LYS A 277 13.35 25.83 11.78
CA LYS A 277 13.41 25.08 13.03
C LYS A 277 14.85 25.22 13.56
N ASN A 278 15.03 25.91 14.69
CA ASN A 278 16.33 26.01 15.34
C ASN A 278 16.24 25.62 16.84
N TYR A 279 17.26 24.99 17.35
CA TYR A 279 17.39 24.55 18.73
C TYR A 279 18.87 24.48 19.13
N VAL A 280 19.12 24.47 20.41
CA VAL A 280 20.48 24.43 20.99
C VAL A 280 20.69 23.10 21.69
N ILE A 281 21.83 22.45 21.42
CA ILE A 281 22.24 21.20 22.05
C ILE A 281 23.53 21.46 22.84
N LYS A 282 23.63 20.88 24.03
CA LYS A 282 24.87 20.89 24.81
C LYS A 282 25.85 19.87 24.20
N VAL A 283 27.13 20.21 24.21
CA VAL A 283 28.19 19.36 23.64
C VAL A 283 28.20 17.93 24.24
N ASN A 284 27.87 17.78 25.51
CA ASN A 284 27.78 16.48 26.18
C ASN A 284 26.52 15.66 25.79
N GLN A 285 25.64 16.20 24.95
CA GLN A 285 24.43 15.54 24.44
C GLN A 285 24.54 15.14 22.95
N LEU A 286 25.70 15.40 22.33
CA LEU A 286 25.91 15.16 20.90
C LEU A 286 25.91 13.66 20.52
N ASN A 287 26.21 12.76 21.46
CA ASN A 287 26.19 11.30 21.23
C ASN A 287 26.94 10.86 19.95
N ASP A 288 28.08 11.48 19.69
CA ASP A 288 28.91 11.31 18.48
C ASP A 288 28.17 11.59 17.15
N ARG A 289 27.05 12.32 17.20
CA ARG A 289 26.22 12.72 16.05
C ARG A 289 26.15 14.23 15.95
N LEU A 290 26.48 14.78 14.77
CA LEU A 290 26.43 16.23 14.49
C LEU A 290 25.24 16.63 13.62
N ASP A 291 24.50 15.67 13.10
CA ASP A 291 23.34 15.91 12.24
C ASP A 291 22.15 16.43 13.06
N GLY A 292 21.60 17.56 12.65
CA GLY A 292 20.47 18.20 13.33
C GLY A 292 19.24 17.32 13.42
N SER A 293 18.98 16.47 12.42
CA SER A 293 17.84 15.54 12.38
C SER A 293 17.85 14.53 13.53
N TYR A 294 19.03 14.16 14.04
CA TYR A 294 19.15 13.24 15.17
C TYR A 294 18.71 13.86 16.49
N HIS A 295 18.95 15.16 16.66
CA HIS A 295 18.76 15.89 17.90
C HIS A 295 17.45 16.67 17.99
N ILE A 296 16.43 16.24 17.27
CA ILE A 296 15.11 16.89 17.25
C ILE A 296 14.56 16.95 18.69
N PRO A 297 14.24 18.14 19.25
CA PRO A 297 13.78 18.29 20.63
C PRO A 297 12.53 17.47 20.96
N GLU A 298 11.64 17.27 19.99
CA GLU A 298 10.42 16.48 20.15
C GLU A 298 10.72 15.03 20.58
N VAL A 299 11.85 14.48 20.19
CA VAL A 299 12.26 13.12 20.59
C VAL A 299 12.54 13.04 22.09
N GLU A 300 13.26 14.02 22.63
CA GLU A 300 13.57 14.08 24.06
C GLU A 300 12.29 14.24 24.90
N GLU A 301 11.36 15.07 24.44
CA GLU A 301 10.07 15.27 25.12
C GLU A 301 9.19 14.02 25.06
N ILE A 302 9.19 13.30 23.93
CA ILE A 302 8.50 12.01 23.82
C ILE A 302 9.10 11.01 24.82
N ILE A 303 10.42 10.88 24.87
CA ILE A 303 11.10 9.94 25.78
C ILE A 303 10.80 10.31 27.24
N LYS A 304 10.83 11.58 27.61
CA LYS A 304 10.46 12.03 28.95
C LYS A 304 9.00 11.69 29.29
N ALA A 305 8.06 12.00 28.39
CA ALA A 305 6.65 11.74 28.59
C ALA A 305 6.38 10.24 28.80
N VAL A 306 6.96 9.40 27.94
CA VAL A 306 6.87 7.94 28.01
C VAL A 306 7.47 7.41 29.31
N SER A 307 8.68 7.86 29.69
CA SER A 307 9.41 7.37 30.88
C SER A 307 8.70 7.72 32.18
N LYS A 308 7.88 8.76 32.21
CA LYS A 308 7.16 9.20 33.41
C LYS A 308 6.13 8.16 33.88
N ASN A 309 5.44 7.53 32.94
CA ASN A 309 4.30 6.66 33.26
C ASN A 309 4.52 5.19 32.87
N ALA A 310 5.50 4.87 32.04
CA ALA A 310 5.89 3.48 31.78
C ALA A 310 6.40 2.79 33.06
N ALA A 311 6.30 1.47 33.11
CA ALA A 311 7.00 0.65 34.11
C ALA A 311 8.50 0.62 33.79
N GLU A 312 8.81 0.53 32.52
CA GLU A 312 10.16 0.42 31.96
C GLU A 312 10.12 0.99 30.53
N VAL A 313 11.18 1.65 30.10
CA VAL A 313 11.42 1.96 28.69
C VAL A 313 12.59 1.11 28.25
N THR A 314 12.30 0.11 27.41
CA THR A 314 13.30 -0.75 26.80
C THR A 314 13.50 -0.39 25.33
N THR A 315 14.16 -1.23 24.54
CA THR A 315 14.38 -1.00 23.12
C THR A 315 13.72 -2.08 22.28
N LEU A 316 13.49 -1.79 20.99
CA LEU A 316 12.93 -2.78 20.06
C LEU A 316 13.83 -4.03 19.93
N GLY A 317 15.15 -3.88 20.09
CA GLY A 317 16.12 -4.98 20.05
C GLY A 317 16.19 -5.84 21.33
N ASP A 318 15.45 -5.48 22.40
CA ASP A 318 15.37 -6.31 23.59
C ASP A 318 14.72 -7.66 23.26
N ASN A 319 15.33 -8.78 23.69
CA ASN A 319 14.86 -10.13 23.40
C ASN A 319 13.46 -10.43 23.94
N ARG A 320 12.95 -9.65 24.89
CA ARG A 320 11.58 -9.73 25.39
C ARG A 320 10.57 -9.09 24.40
N ILE A 321 11.06 -8.22 23.51
CA ILE A 321 10.27 -7.47 22.55
C ILE A 321 10.36 -8.12 21.17
N SER A 322 11.56 -8.25 20.62
CA SER A 322 11.75 -8.89 19.31
C SER A 322 12.80 -9.98 19.37
N SER A 323 12.49 -11.12 18.77
CA SER A 323 13.43 -12.24 18.64
C SER A 323 14.45 -12.00 17.54
N LYS A 324 14.11 -11.19 16.53
CA LYS A 324 15.00 -10.85 15.41
C LYS A 324 14.51 -9.61 14.67
N ILE A 325 15.44 -8.75 14.27
CA ILE A 325 15.24 -7.67 13.30
C ILE A 325 16.06 -8.01 12.07
N ILE A 326 15.45 -8.04 10.88
CA ILE A 326 16.11 -8.50 9.65
C ILE A 326 16.12 -7.37 8.64
N LEU A 327 17.30 -6.88 8.29
CA LEU A 327 17.53 -6.02 7.12
C LEU A 327 18.11 -6.89 5.99
N PRO A 328 17.35 -7.16 4.91
CA PRO A 328 17.88 -7.99 3.82
C PRO A 328 18.97 -7.28 3.04
N GLU A 329 19.99 -8.02 2.66
CA GLU A 329 21.04 -7.52 1.79
C GLU A 329 20.54 -7.22 0.38
N ARG A 330 21.25 -6.32 -0.32
CA ARG A 330 21.00 -6.03 -1.74
C ARG A 330 21.43 -7.22 -2.60
N PHE A 331 20.64 -7.57 -3.61
CA PHE A 331 20.92 -8.67 -4.52
C PHE A 331 20.33 -8.45 -5.91
N LYS A 332 20.90 -9.14 -6.91
CA LYS A 332 20.36 -9.20 -8.28
C LYS A 332 19.13 -10.12 -8.27
N ARG A 333 18.00 -9.62 -8.70
CA ARG A 333 16.71 -10.32 -8.66
C ARG A 333 16.48 -11.08 -9.97
N ILE A 334 16.05 -12.32 -9.86
CA ILE A 334 15.60 -13.14 -10.96
C ILE A 334 14.11 -13.37 -10.77
N TYR A 335 13.33 -12.79 -11.67
CA TYR A 335 11.88 -12.90 -11.65
C TYR A 335 11.43 -14.02 -12.58
N VAL A 336 10.37 -14.71 -12.19
CA VAL A 336 9.74 -15.81 -12.90
C VAL A 336 8.22 -15.60 -12.92
N ASP A 337 7.48 -16.50 -13.56
CA ASP A 337 6.03 -16.51 -13.49
C ASP A 337 5.52 -16.96 -12.10
N LYS A 338 4.20 -16.89 -11.92
CA LYS A 338 3.53 -17.18 -10.64
C LYS A 338 3.79 -18.62 -10.16
N ASP A 339 3.88 -19.56 -11.07
CA ASP A 339 3.95 -20.98 -10.73
C ASP A 339 5.35 -21.44 -10.31
N HIS A 340 6.38 -20.61 -10.57
CA HIS A 340 7.79 -20.93 -10.32
C HIS A 340 8.45 -20.00 -9.26
N GLY A 341 7.69 -19.12 -8.66
CA GLY A 341 8.22 -18.15 -7.70
C GLY A 341 7.32 -17.82 -6.54
N VAL A 342 7.86 -17.04 -5.60
CA VAL A 342 7.10 -16.48 -4.47
C VAL A 342 6.75 -15.04 -4.74
N PRO A 343 5.59 -14.56 -4.26
CA PRO A 343 5.20 -13.16 -4.36
C PRO A 343 6.25 -12.25 -3.75
N PHE A 344 6.63 -11.19 -4.48
CA PHE A 344 7.67 -10.24 -4.11
C PHE A 344 7.22 -8.81 -4.43
N PHE A 345 7.19 -7.96 -3.41
CA PHE A 345 6.77 -6.56 -3.55
C PHE A 345 7.62 -5.63 -2.67
N GLY A 346 7.31 -4.35 -2.63
CA GLY A 346 8.15 -3.36 -1.96
C GLY A 346 7.39 -2.34 -1.12
N GLY A 347 8.12 -1.45 -0.47
CA GLY A 347 7.61 -0.45 0.46
C GLY A 347 6.53 0.49 -0.11
N LYS A 348 6.44 0.66 -1.42
CA LYS A 348 5.35 1.43 -2.05
C LYS A 348 3.98 0.80 -1.83
N GLN A 349 3.94 -0.53 -1.77
CA GLN A 349 2.71 -1.34 -1.66
C GLN A 349 2.47 -1.83 -0.23
N LEU A 350 3.35 -1.49 0.72
CA LEU A 350 3.34 -2.04 2.07
C LEU A 350 2.03 -1.78 2.83
N LEU A 351 1.40 -0.63 2.60
CA LEU A 351 0.16 -0.27 3.28
C LEU A 351 -1.11 -0.74 2.55
N SER A 352 -0.97 -1.42 1.41
CA SER A 352 -2.09 -1.99 0.67
C SER A 352 -2.40 -3.39 1.20
N LEU A 353 -3.66 -3.65 1.55
CA LEU A 353 -4.08 -5.00 1.98
C LEU A 353 -3.92 -6.02 0.85
N ASN A 354 -4.17 -5.59 -0.38
CA ASN A 354 -4.07 -6.40 -1.59
C ASN A 354 -3.09 -5.76 -2.58
N PRO A 355 -1.76 -5.98 -2.41
CA PRO A 355 -0.75 -5.38 -3.25
C PRO A 355 -0.94 -5.75 -4.73
N THR A 356 -0.98 -4.73 -5.60
CA THR A 356 -1.06 -4.91 -7.06
C THR A 356 0.31 -5.00 -7.70
N ASN A 357 0.40 -5.56 -8.91
CA ASN A 357 1.65 -5.68 -9.67
C ASN A 357 2.77 -6.40 -8.91
N VAL A 358 2.40 -7.42 -8.14
CA VAL A 358 3.33 -8.28 -7.43
C VAL A 358 4.17 -9.06 -8.45
N LYS A 359 5.49 -9.05 -8.26
CA LYS A 359 6.43 -9.87 -9.02
C LYS A 359 6.64 -11.20 -8.32
N TYR A 360 7.18 -12.18 -9.03
CA TYR A 360 7.48 -13.48 -8.45
C TYR A 360 8.98 -13.73 -8.49
N LEU A 361 9.57 -13.89 -7.29
CA LEU A 361 10.99 -14.13 -7.14
C LEU A 361 11.28 -15.62 -7.27
N SER A 362 12.27 -15.99 -8.11
CA SER A 362 12.61 -17.39 -8.38
C SER A 362 13.00 -18.13 -7.08
N LEU A 363 12.28 -19.21 -6.77
CA LEU A 363 12.60 -20.11 -5.68
C LEU A 363 13.94 -20.83 -5.89
N ILE A 364 14.22 -21.25 -7.13
CA ILE A 364 15.45 -21.99 -7.45
C ILE A 364 16.69 -21.13 -7.18
N HIS A 365 16.68 -19.88 -7.65
CA HIS A 365 17.86 -19.02 -7.57
C HIS A 365 18.00 -18.29 -6.22
N HIS A 366 16.94 -18.20 -5.41
CA HIS A 366 16.94 -17.36 -4.20
C HIS A 366 16.46 -18.08 -2.95
N ARG A 367 16.33 -19.42 -2.95
CA ARG A 367 15.77 -20.19 -1.81
C ARG A 367 16.38 -19.79 -0.47
N ASN A 368 17.70 -19.88 -0.33
CA ASN A 368 18.38 -19.55 0.93
C ASN A 368 18.10 -18.11 1.38
N ARG A 369 18.13 -17.15 0.45
CA ARG A 369 17.84 -15.75 0.78
C ARG A 369 16.37 -15.54 1.14
N ILE A 370 15.46 -16.19 0.43
CA ILE A 370 14.03 -16.15 0.73
C ILE A 370 13.81 -16.63 2.16
N GLU A 371 14.27 -17.82 2.50
CA GLU A 371 14.05 -18.46 3.80
C GLU A 371 14.70 -17.67 4.96
N ASN A 372 15.89 -17.11 4.77
CA ASN A 372 16.64 -16.48 5.86
C ASN A 372 16.41 -14.97 6.00
N GLN A 373 15.98 -14.25 4.94
CA GLN A 373 15.95 -12.80 4.94
C GLN A 373 14.66 -12.18 4.43
N LEU A 374 13.94 -12.85 3.49
CA LEU A 374 12.86 -12.18 2.75
C LEU A 374 11.47 -12.58 3.21
N LEU A 375 11.30 -13.77 3.78
CA LEU A 375 10.01 -14.37 4.09
C LEU A 375 9.25 -13.51 5.13
N LEU A 376 7.95 -13.45 4.94
CA LEU A 376 7.02 -12.88 5.90
C LEU A 376 6.34 -13.99 6.70
N GLU A 377 6.24 -13.78 7.99
CA GLU A 377 5.44 -14.59 8.91
C GLU A 377 4.28 -13.73 9.44
N LYS A 378 3.13 -14.33 9.69
CA LYS A 378 1.97 -13.66 10.31
C LYS A 378 2.41 -12.92 11.58
N ASN A 379 1.83 -11.75 11.81
CA ASN A 379 2.08 -10.91 12.98
C ASN A 379 3.50 -10.30 13.11
N MET A 380 4.41 -10.50 12.15
CA MET A 380 5.61 -9.66 12.08
C MET A 380 5.25 -8.20 11.80
N CYS A 381 6.08 -7.26 12.24
CA CYS A 381 6.02 -5.88 11.79
C CYS A 381 6.99 -5.67 10.62
N ALA A 382 6.46 -5.24 9.49
CA ALA A 382 7.24 -4.81 8.33
C ALA A 382 7.43 -3.29 8.37
N VAL A 383 8.69 -2.82 8.32
CA VAL A 383 9.06 -1.41 8.51
C VAL A 383 9.86 -0.93 7.31
N THR A 384 9.43 0.12 6.62
CA THR A 384 10.24 0.70 5.53
C THR A 384 11.50 1.36 6.08
N CYS A 385 12.65 1.05 5.48
CA CYS A 385 13.97 1.49 5.93
C CYS A 385 14.75 2.30 4.88
N SER A 386 14.16 2.59 3.73
CA SER A 386 14.82 3.37 2.67
C SER A 386 13.78 4.20 1.90
N GLY A 387 14.11 5.43 1.59
CA GLY A 387 13.24 6.41 0.96
C GLY A 387 12.20 6.96 1.95
N THR A 388 10.93 6.56 1.85
CA THR A 388 9.93 6.92 2.87
C THR A 388 10.05 5.97 4.06
N ILE A 389 10.82 6.38 5.08
CA ILE A 389 11.09 5.60 6.28
C ILE A 389 9.91 5.62 7.24
N GLY A 390 9.72 4.53 7.99
CA GLY A 390 8.77 4.44 9.09
C GLY A 390 7.32 4.26 8.66
N LYS A 391 7.05 3.66 7.49
CA LYS A 391 5.77 3.02 7.22
C LYS A 391 5.77 1.66 7.90
N ILE A 392 4.73 1.38 8.67
CA ILE A 392 4.61 0.15 9.45
C ILE A 392 3.40 -0.63 8.98
N MET A 393 3.56 -1.94 8.86
CA MET A 393 2.46 -2.86 8.61
C MET A 393 2.63 -4.10 9.47
N ILE A 394 1.59 -4.49 10.20
CA ILE A 394 1.53 -5.83 10.79
C ILE A 394 1.18 -6.81 9.66
N VAL A 395 1.99 -7.85 9.51
CA VAL A 395 1.85 -8.83 8.42
C VAL A 395 0.55 -9.61 8.59
N PRO A 396 -0.41 -9.49 7.65
CA PRO A 396 -1.65 -10.26 7.71
C PRO A 396 -1.41 -11.71 7.27
N GLN A 397 -2.30 -12.60 7.64
CA GLN A 397 -2.14 -14.05 7.40
C GLN A 397 -1.95 -14.40 5.92
N HIS A 398 -2.62 -13.73 4.97
CA HIS A 398 -2.48 -14.03 3.55
C HIS A 398 -1.13 -13.63 2.93
N TRP A 399 -0.31 -12.86 3.66
CA TRP A 399 1.07 -12.57 3.25
C TRP A 399 2.08 -13.56 3.82
N GLU A 400 1.65 -14.51 4.65
CA GLU A 400 2.54 -15.55 5.14
C GLU A 400 3.14 -16.32 3.96
N GLY A 401 4.46 -16.49 3.95
CA GLY A 401 5.18 -17.07 2.83
C GLY A 401 5.46 -16.12 1.64
N TRP A 402 4.92 -14.91 1.64
CA TRP A 402 5.30 -13.89 0.65
C TRP A 402 6.63 -13.24 1.04
N THR A 403 7.16 -12.42 0.15
CA THR A 403 8.45 -11.77 0.36
C THR A 403 8.39 -10.27 0.08
N LEU A 404 9.13 -9.49 0.88
CA LEU A 404 9.35 -8.07 0.67
C LEU A 404 10.78 -7.81 0.18
N ASN A 405 11.00 -6.66 -0.47
CA ASN A 405 12.31 -6.25 -0.92
C ASN A 405 13.22 -5.80 0.25
N GLN A 406 14.49 -5.49 -0.05
CA GLN A 406 15.49 -5.06 0.93
C GLN A 406 15.26 -3.66 1.52
N HIS A 407 14.30 -2.89 1.03
CA HIS A 407 13.94 -1.57 1.56
C HIS A 407 12.85 -1.63 2.65
N VAL A 408 12.54 -2.84 3.11
CA VAL A 408 11.62 -3.10 4.20
C VAL A 408 12.26 -4.07 5.17
N MET A 409 12.44 -3.69 6.42
CA MET A 409 12.89 -4.56 7.51
C MET A 409 11.74 -5.42 8.05
N ARG A 410 12.08 -6.56 8.60
CA ARG A 410 11.17 -7.48 9.29
C ARG A 410 11.53 -7.48 10.78
N VAL A 411 10.57 -7.12 11.59
CA VAL A 411 10.67 -7.22 13.05
C VAL A 411 9.86 -8.44 13.48
N LYS A 412 10.54 -9.50 13.87
CA LYS A 412 9.90 -10.70 14.41
C LYS A 412 9.68 -10.51 15.91
N PRO A 413 8.43 -10.51 16.39
CA PRO A 413 8.16 -10.37 17.81
C PRO A 413 8.76 -11.54 18.59
N ALA A 414 9.06 -11.32 19.86
CA ALA A 414 9.57 -12.38 20.74
C ALA A 414 8.54 -13.51 20.90
N ASN A 415 7.27 -13.15 20.96
CA ASN A 415 6.14 -14.07 21.02
C ASN A 415 4.86 -13.33 20.60
N GLU A 416 3.75 -14.04 20.51
CA GLU A 416 2.47 -13.50 20.07
C GLU A 416 1.84 -12.50 21.07
N SER A 417 2.14 -12.63 22.36
CA SER A 417 1.58 -11.75 23.40
C SER A 417 2.15 -10.32 23.39
N ILE A 418 3.14 -10.03 22.52
CA ILE A 418 3.73 -8.71 22.36
C ILE A 418 3.63 -8.19 20.92
N ALA A 419 3.27 -9.03 19.95
CA ALA A 419 3.28 -8.70 18.52
C ALA A 419 2.38 -7.49 18.17
N GLY A 420 1.15 -7.51 18.64
CA GLY A 420 0.19 -6.43 18.45
C GLY A 420 0.59 -5.15 19.19
N TYR A 421 1.15 -5.29 20.39
CA TYR A 421 1.62 -4.17 21.17
C TYR A 421 2.77 -3.41 20.47
N ILE A 422 3.73 -4.16 19.91
CA ILE A 422 4.82 -3.59 19.09
C ILE A 422 4.24 -2.77 17.95
N TYR A 423 3.27 -3.32 17.21
CA TYR A 423 2.63 -2.61 16.10
C TYR A 423 1.93 -1.35 16.58
N ALA A 424 1.12 -1.43 17.65
CA ALA A 424 0.39 -0.28 18.19
C ALA A 424 1.32 0.89 18.54
N TRP A 425 2.48 0.58 19.12
CA TRP A 425 3.49 1.59 19.42
C TRP A 425 4.20 2.10 18.18
N LEU A 426 4.77 1.22 17.35
CA LEU A 426 5.57 1.62 16.18
C LEU A 426 4.76 2.42 15.14
N ASP A 427 3.47 2.10 14.94
CA ASP A 427 2.58 2.85 14.03
C ASP A 427 2.04 4.16 14.66
N SER A 428 2.39 4.44 15.90
CA SER A 428 1.97 5.65 16.60
C SER A 428 2.72 6.90 16.10
N PRO A 429 2.10 8.09 16.19
CA PRO A 429 2.77 9.36 15.88
C PRO A 429 3.94 9.68 16.83
N TYR A 430 4.02 9.01 17.98
CA TYR A 430 5.12 9.17 18.94
C TYR A 430 6.35 8.33 18.58
N ALA A 431 6.15 7.12 18.10
CA ALA A 431 7.30 6.26 17.70
C ALA A 431 7.93 6.74 16.38
N LYS A 432 7.19 7.36 15.50
CA LYS A 432 7.70 7.81 14.21
C LYS A 432 8.91 8.74 14.30
N PRO A 433 8.95 9.80 15.13
CA PRO A 433 10.14 10.61 15.35
C PRO A 433 11.33 9.79 15.89
N LEU A 434 11.08 8.80 16.77
CA LEU A 434 12.11 7.93 17.33
C LEU A 434 12.77 7.05 16.26
N ILE A 435 12.01 6.64 15.24
CA ILE A 435 12.52 5.88 14.09
C ILE A 435 13.29 6.81 13.16
N ILE A 436 12.71 7.94 12.78
CA ILE A 436 13.25 8.85 11.76
C ILE A 436 14.53 9.54 12.25
N ARG A 437 14.68 9.84 13.54
CA ARG A 437 15.90 10.48 14.06
C ARG A 437 17.19 9.76 13.68
N ASN A 438 17.10 8.44 13.49
CA ASN A 438 18.25 7.59 13.20
C ASN A 438 18.62 7.57 11.70
N THR A 439 17.91 8.31 10.84
CA THR A 439 18.18 8.30 9.40
C THR A 439 19.58 8.78 9.07
N TYR A 440 20.15 8.19 8.04
CA TYR A 440 21.38 8.61 7.40
C TYR A 440 21.23 8.57 5.87
N GLY A 441 22.18 9.11 5.14
CA GLY A 441 22.19 9.15 3.68
C GLY A 441 22.10 10.59 3.14
N ALA A 442 22.84 10.85 2.05
CA ALA A 442 22.91 12.18 1.44
C ALA A 442 21.87 12.39 0.33
N VAL A 443 21.43 11.32 -0.33
CA VAL A 443 20.50 11.38 -1.48
C VAL A 443 19.20 10.64 -1.17
N VAL A 444 19.31 9.50 -0.49
CA VAL A 444 18.16 8.69 -0.05
C VAL A 444 18.33 8.43 1.43
N ASP A 445 17.34 8.79 2.21
CA ASP A 445 17.30 8.48 3.64
C ASP A 445 17.22 6.97 3.84
N GLU A 446 18.08 6.44 4.70
CA GLU A 446 18.12 5.02 5.07
C GLU A 446 18.26 4.88 6.60
N ILE A 447 17.79 3.77 7.13
CA ILE A 447 18.09 3.26 8.47
C ILE A 447 18.46 1.79 8.38
N ASP A 448 19.34 1.33 9.29
CA ASP A 448 19.70 -0.08 9.41
C ASP A 448 19.00 -0.80 10.59
N ASP A 449 19.22 -2.09 10.71
CA ASP A 449 18.64 -2.94 11.76
C ASP A 449 19.17 -2.59 13.15
N ASN A 450 20.43 -2.20 13.28
CA ASN A 450 20.99 -1.75 14.55
C ASN A 450 20.30 -0.46 15.01
N GLN A 451 20.14 0.51 14.12
CA GLN A 451 19.45 1.76 14.41
C GLN A 451 17.97 1.54 14.75
N LEU A 452 17.28 0.68 14.01
CA LEU A 452 15.90 0.33 14.33
C LEU A 452 15.80 -0.39 15.69
N SER A 453 16.79 -1.22 16.05
CA SER A 453 16.83 -1.93 17.32
C SER A 453 16.88 -1.00 18.54
N THR A 454 17.41 0.22 18.39
CA THR A 454 17.51 1.22 19.47
C THR A 454 16.20 1.98 19.74
N VAL A 455 15.18 1.81 18.92
CA VAL A 455 13.89 2.50 19.09
C VAL A 455 13.29 2.16 20.45
N ALA A 456 12.98 3.17 21.23
CA ALA A 456 12.42 3.02 22.57
C ALA A 456 11.01 2.40 22.52
N ILE A 457 10.77 1.41 23.36
CA ILE A 457 9.50 0.72 23.55
C ILE A 457 9.08 0.87 25.01
N PRO A 458 7.97 1.57 25.32
CA PRO A 458 7.44 1.64 26.67
C PRO A 458 6.77 0.32 27.06
N LEU A 459 7.06 -0.21 28.23
CA LEU A 459 6.30 -1.29 28.86
C LEU A 459 5.36 -0.70 29.90
N LEU A 460 4.07 -1.04 29.83
CA LEU A 460 3.06 -0.49 30.71
C LEU A 460 3.15 -1.08 32.12
N LYS A 461 2.79 -0.27 33.11
CA LYS A 461 2.63 -0.72 34.51
C LYS A 461 1.48 -1.72 34.60
N ASN A 462 0.37 -1.41 33.94
CA ASN A 462 -0.79 -2.29 33.88
C ASN A 462 -0.63 -3.33 32.74
N LYS A 463 -0.23 -4.54 33.12
CA LYS A 463 -0.01 -5.65 32.17
C LYS A 463 -1.30 -6.12 31.51
N GLN A 464 -2.46 -5.96 32.16
CA GLN A 464 -3.75 -6.32 31.55
C GLN A 464 -4.10 -5.36 30.42
N VAL A 465 -3.85 -4.04 30.58
CA VAL A 465 -4.04 -3.06 29.52
C VAL A 465 -3.06 -3.32 28.37
N GLN A 466 -1.78 -3.62 28.66
CA GLN A 466 -0.80 -4.00 27.65
C GLN A 466 -1.26 -5.21 26.83
N GLN A 467 -1.78 -6.24 27.49
CA GLN A 467 -2.32 -7.42 26.81
C GLN A 467 -3.57 -7.07 25.99
N LYS A 468 -4.49 -6.24 26.53
CA LYS A 468 -5.68 -5.80 25.79
C LYS A 468 -5.28 -5.04 24.51
N ILE A 469 -4.28 -4.16 24.55
CA ILE A 469 -3.76 -3.45 23.37
C ILE A 469 -3.25 -4.46 22.33
N ASN A 470 -2.47 -5.45 22.78
CA ASN A 470 -1.98 -6.53 21.92
C ASN A 470 -3.13 -7.26 21.22
N ASP A 471 -4.13 -7.68 21.97
CA ASP A 471 -5.24 -8.50 21.48
C ASP A 471 -6.13 -7.72 20.49
N LEU A 472 -6.40 -6.44 20.75
CA LEU A 472 -7.13 -5.56 19.82
C LEU A 472 -6.41 -5.47 18.46
N VAL A 473 -5.10 -5.35 18.45
CA VAL A 473 -4.32 -5.28 17.20
C VAL A 473 -4.33 -6.63 16.48
N LEU A 474 -4.20 -7.75 17.22
CA LEU A 474 -4.25 -9.07 16.60
C LEU A 474 -5.64 -9.38 16.04
N GLU A 475 -6.72 -8.98 16.73
CA GLU A 475 -8.09 -9.05 16.21
C GLU A 475 -8.23 -8.18 14.94
N ALA A 476 -7.72 -6.97 14.96
CA ALA A 476 -7.71 -6.09 13.78
C ALA A 476 -6.99 -6.75 12.58
N ASN A 477 -5.85 -7.41 12.83
CA ASN A 477 -5.12 -8.12 11.78
C ASN A 477 -5.89 -9.33 11.22
N GLU A 478 -6.64 -10.04 12.07
CA GLU A 478 -7.53 -11.11 11.63
C GLU A 478 -8.71 -10.58 10.79
N LEU A 479 -9.33 -9.46 11.19
CA LEU A 479 -10.38 -8.82 10.39
C LEU A 479 -9.85 -8.37 9.01
N ARG A 480 -8.61 -7.92 8.91
CA ARG A 480 -7.96 -7.60 7.63
C ARG A 480 -7.82 -8.84 6.74
N TYR A 481 -7.48 -9.98 7.31
CA TYR A 481 -7.44 -11.22 6.56
C TYR A 481 -8.83 -11.64 6.06
N GLN A 482 -9.85 -11.57 6.91
CA GLN A 482 -11.24 -11.85 6.50
C GLN A 482 -11.72 -10.88 5.42
N ALA A 483 -11.40 -9.59 5.54
CA ALA A 483 -11.68 -8.59 4.50
C ALA A 483 -11.05 -8.97 3.15
N TYR A 484 -9.79 -9.42 3.17
CA TYR A 484 -9.12 -9.93 1.96
C TYR A 484 -9.86 -11.13 1.36
N LEU A 485 -10.27 -12.11 2.18
CA LEU A 485 -10.98 -13.28 1.69
C LEU A 485 -12.30 -12.91 1.02
N LYS A 486 -13.08 -11.98 1.61
CA LYS A 486 -14.34 -11.48 1.03
C LYS A 486 -14.13 -10.79 -0.30
N GLU A 487 -13.10 -9.95 -0.41
CA GLU A 487 -12.75 -9.30 -1.67
C GLU A 487 -12.34 -10.31 -2.74
N GLN A 488 -11.49 -11.30 -2.38
CA GLN A 488 -11.07 -12.34 -3.32
C GLN A 488 -12.24 -13.24 -3.76
N GLU A 489 -13.17 -13.55 -2.87
CA GLU A 489 -14.40 -14.26 -3.21
C GLU A 489 -15.18 -13.53 -4.30
N ALA A 490 -15.45 -12.23 -4.10
CA ALA A 490 -16.16 -11.40 -5.06
C ALA A 490 -15.45 -11.29 -6.41
N ILE A 491 -14.13 -11.06 -6.41
CA ILE A 491 -13.32 -11.00 -7.63
C ILE A 491 -13.31 -12.36 -8.35
N ASN A 492 -13.23 -13.47 -7.63
CA ASN A 492 -13.28 -14.81 -8.21
C ASN A 492 -14.66 -15.12 -8.82
N GLN A 493 -15.75 -14.69 -8.18
CA GLN A 493 -17.10 -14.79 -8.75
C GLN A 493 -17.21 -13.95 -10.03
N MET A 494 -16.67 -12.73 -10.03
CA MET A 494 -16.63 -11.89 -11.22
C MET A 494 -15.85 -12.54 -12.35
N ASN A 495 -14.69 -13.14 -12.07
CA ASN A 495 -13.91 -13.87 -13.08
C ASN A 495 -14.71 -15.03 -13.69
N LYS A 496 -15.45 -15.80 -12.87
CA LYS A 496 -16.35 -16.88 -13.38
C LYS A 496 -17.46 -16.31 -14.27
N ILE A 497 -18.01 -15.14 -13.94
CA ILE A 497 -18.99 -14.46 -14.78
C ILE A 497 -18.37 -14.03 -16.11
N ILE A 498 -17.19 -13.42 -16.09
CA ILE A 498 -16.47 -12.99 -17.28
C ILE A 498 -16.12 -14.19 -18.19
N ASP A 499 -15.79 -15.35 -17.60
CA ASP A 499 -15.46 -16.57 -18.33
C ASP A 499 -16.68 -17.31 -18.93
N ALA A 500 -17.88 -16.92 -18.51
CA ALA A 500 -19.11 -17.53 -19.01
C ALA A 500 -19.44 -17.00 -20.41
N THR A 501 -18.87 -17.63 -21.43
CA THR A 501 -19.14 -17.32 -22.85
C THR A 501 -20.46 -17.92 -23.32
N SER A 502 -21.12 -17.26 -24.27
CA SER A 502 -22.27 -17.83 -24.99
C SER A 502 -21.81 -19.05 -25.80
N LEU A 503 -22.52 -20.16 -25.66
CA LEU A 503 -22.33 -21.34 -26.49
C LEU A 503 -22.80 -21.17 -27.97
N MET A 504 -23.34 -19.99 -28.29
CA MET A 504 -23.74 -19.63 -29.65
C MET A 504 -22.65 -18.75 -30.29
N ALA A 505 -21.77 -19.36 -31.05
CA ALA A 505 -20.90 -18.73 -32.04
C ALA A 505 -21.26 -19.24 -33.39
#